data_94033e86ef4e25f2f997c41f494dbf87
#
_entry.id   94033e86ef4e25f2f997c41f494dbf87
#
_cell.length_a   1.000
_cell.length_b   1.000
_cell.length_c   1.000
_cell.angle_alpha   90.00
_cell.angle_beta   90.00
_cell.angle_gamma   90.00
#
_symmetry.space_group_name_H-M   'P 1'
#
loop_
_entity.id
_entity.type
_entity.pdbx_description
1 polymer ?
#
loop_
_entity_poly.entity_id
_entity_poly.type
_entity_poly.pdbx_seq_one_letter_code
_entity_poly.pdbx_strand_id
1 'polypeptide(L)'
;LVDVLATLKDDTLLDEMGLPKGSMQLIDDIKLQQINEKFANMKTHLATGGSAGNTILGLSCLGAATGFIGKVGNDDYGKFFRENLQKNNIEDKILLSDLPSGVASTFISPGGERTFGTYLGAASTLRAEDLSLDMFKGYAYLYIEGYLVQDHDMILRAIKLAKEAGLQICLD
;
A
#
# COMPACT_ATOMS: atom_id res chain seq x y z
N LEU A 1 1.33 1.25 0.38
CA LEU A 1 2.48 0.69 -0.34
C LEU A 1 2.88 1.60 -1.49
N VAL A 2 4.16 1.55 -1.85
CA VAL A 2 4.69 2.13 -3.09
C VAL A 2 5.04 1.01 -4.05
N ASP A 3 4.60 1.11 -5.29
CA ASP A 3 4.98 0.19 -6.35
C ASP A 3 6.26 0.70 -7.02
N VAL A 4 7.29 -0.15 -7.06
CA VAL A 4 8.54 0.07 -7.81
C VAL A 4 8.52 -0.85 -9.01
N LEU A 5 8.24 -0.29 -10.19
CA LEU A 5 8.04 -1.07 -11.42
C LEU A 5 9.31 -1.12 -12.25
N ALA A 6 9.69 -2.32 -12.67
CA ALA A 6 10.79 -2.58 -13.60
C ALA A 6 10.33 -3.48 -14.75
N THR A 7 10.62 -3.07 -16.00
CA THR A 7 10.35 -3.91 -17.17
C THR A 7 11.56 -4.82 -17.43
N LEU A 8 11.31 -6.10 -17.52
CA LEU A 8 12.31 -7.12 -17.75
C LEU A 8 12.58 -7.30 -19.25
N LYS A 9 13.81 -7.69 -19.60
CA LYS A 9 14.17 -8.14 -20.97
C LYS A 9 13.73 -9.59 -21.21
N ASP A 10 13.79 -10.40 -20.17
CA ASP A 10 13.37 -11.81 -20.10
C ASP A 10 13.04 -12.17 -18.64
N ASP A 11 12.60 -13.40 -18.39
CA ASP A 11 12.16 -13.83 -17.07
C ASP A 11 13.30 -14.40 -16.18
N THR A 12 14.56 -14.40 -16.65
CA THR A 12 15.71 -14.98 -15.91
C THR A 12 15.85 -14.37 -14.50
N LEU A 13 15.61 -13.07 -14.36
CA LEU A 13 15.68 -12.41 -13.05
C LEU A 13 14.62 -12.93 -12.06
N LEU A 14 13.44 -13.32 -12.54
CA LEU A 14 12.40 -13.91 -11.69
C LEU A 14 12.86 -15.25 -11.13
N ASP A 15 13.49 -16.08 -11.97
CA ASP A 15 14.04 -17.37 -11.56
C ASP A 15 15.17 -17.19 -10.54
N GLU A 16 16.10 -16.26 -10.79
CA GLU A 16 17.17 -15.89 -9.84
C GLU A 16 16.61 -15.42 -8.50
N MET A 17 15.51 -14.67 -8.53
CA MET A 17 14.86 -14.18 -7.32
C MET A 17 13.90 -15.21 -6.70
N GLY A 18 13.67 -16.36 -7.32
CA GLY A 18 12.72 -17.36 -6.83
C GLY A 18 11.28 -16.82 -6.74
N LEU A 19 10.92 -15.92 -7.66
CA LEU A 19 9.57 -15.34 -7.73
C LEU A 19 8.80 -16.00 -8.88
N PRO A 20 7.79 -16.83 -8.60
CA PRO A 20 6.99 -17.45 -9.64
C PRO A 20 6.30 -16.40 -10.52
N LYS A 21 6.51 -16.51 -11.83
CA LYS A 21 5.95 -15.58 -12.82
C LYS A 21 4.43 -15.44 -12.65
N GLY A 22 3.94 -14.21 -12.72
CA GLY A 22 2.51 -13.88 -12.60
C GLY A 22 1.96 -13.97 -11.18
N SER A 23 2.82 -14.18 -10.16
CA SER A 23 2.40 -14.31 -8.76
C SER A 23 2.71 -13.07 -7.92
N MET A 24 2.07 -13.00 -6.75
CA MET A 24 2.45 -12.10 -5.66
C MET A 24 3.00 -12.93 -4.51
N GLN A 25 4.21 -12.61 -4.07
CA GLN A 25 4.87 -13.21 -2.92
C GLN A 25 5.14 -12.15 -1.86
N LEU A 26 4.80 -12.46 -0.60
CA LEU A 26 5.29 -11.67 0.52
C LEU A 26 6.78 -11.97 0.71
N ILE A 27 7.57 -10.93 0.85
CA ILE A 27 9.02 -11.02 1.05
C ILE A 27 9.44 -10.33 2.35
N ASP A 28 10.58 -10.76 2.87
CA ASP A 28 11.24 -10.13 4.00
C ASP A 28 12.17 -8.97 3.56
N ASP A 29 12.79 -8.33 4.54
CA ASP A 29 13.72 -7.23 4.34
C ASP A 29 15.00 -7.67 3.60
N ILE A 30 15.49 -8.88 3.84
CA ILE A 30 16.66 -9.44 3.16
C ILE A 30 16.38 -9.57 1.67
N LYS A 31 15.22 -10.11 1.31
CA LYS A 31 14.80 -10.28 -0.08
C LYS A 31 14.55 -8.93 -0.76
N LEU A 32 13.96 -7.98 -0.05
CA LEU A 32 13.79 -6.61 -0.56
C LEU A 32 15.15 -5.98 -0.89
N GLN A 33 16.15 -6.15 -0.03
CA GLN A 33 17.50 -5.66 -0.27
C GLN A 33 18.12 -6.25 -1.55
N GLN A 34 18.01 -7.57 -1.74
CA GLN A 34 18.48 -8.25 -2.96
C GLN A 34 17.81 -7.69 -4.23
N ILE A 35 16.50 -7.44 -4.16
CA ILE A 35 15.75 -6.84 -5.29
C ILE A 35 16.22 -5.41 -5.55
N ASN A 36 16.41 -4.60 -4.51
CA ASN A 36 16.87 -3.22 -4.63
C ASN A 36 18.26 -3.14 -5.28
N GLU A 37 19.17 -4.06 -4.97
CA GLU A 37 20.49 -4.14 -5.63
C GLU A 37 20.36 -4.41 -7.14
N LYS A 38 19.40 -5.25 -7.55
CA LYS A 38 19.12 -5.49 -8.97
C LYS A 38 18.49 -4.25 -9.62
N PHE A 39 17.52 -3.63 -8.94
CA PHE A 39 16.81 -2.44 -9.43
C PHE A 39 17.73 -1.22 -9.57
N ALA A 40 18.81 -1.11 -8.78
CA ALA A 40 19.79 -0.02 -8.88
C ALA A 40 20.42 0.08 -10.29
N ASN A 41 20.46 -1.03 -11.04
CA ASN A 41 20.99 -1.09 -12.39
C ASN A 41 19.91 -1.12 -13.47
N MET A 42 18.66 -0.86 -13.11
CA MET A 42 17.50 -0.90 -14.00
C MET A 42 16.78 0.44 -14.02
N LYS A 43 16.09 0.71 -15.13
CA LYS A 43 15.14 1.83 -15.18
C LYS A 43 13.88 1.42 -14.44
N THR A 44 13.60 2.10 -13.34
CA THR A 44 12.41 1.89 -12.52
C THR A 44 11.45 3.08 -12.58
N HIS A 45 10.18 2.82 -12.31
CA HIS A 45 9.15 3.83 -12.16
C HIS A 45 8.47 3.64 -10.79
N LEU A 46 8.20 4.75 -10.12
CA LEU A 46 7.45 4.75 -8.86
C LEU A 46 5.98 5.06 -9.14
N ALA A 47 5.10 4.32 -8.47
CA ALA A 47 3.67 4.63 -8.39
C ALA A 47 3.18 4.41 -6.97
N THR A 48 2.13 5.13 -6.57
CA THR A 48 1.41 4.74 -5.36
C THR A 48 0.66 3.44 -5.64
N GLY A 49 0.75 2.50 -4.72
CA GLY A 49 0.19 1.18 -4.87
C GLY A 49 -0.65 0.77 -3.67
N GLY A 50 -1.02 -0.50 -3.68
CA GLY A 50 -1.96 -1.09 -2.74
C GLY A 50 -3.42 -0.91 -3.19
N SER A 51 -4.23 -1.95 -3.01
CA SER A 51 -5.61 -1.99 -3.49
C SER A 51 -6.45 -0.84 -2.94
N ALA A 52 -6.45 -0.62 -1.62
CA ALA A 52 -7.16 0.50 -1.00
C ALA A 52 -6.67 1.87 -1.52
N GLY A 53 -5.34 2.04 -1.71
CA GLY A 53 -4.77 3.27 -2.26
C GLY A 53 -5.29 3.56 -3.66
N ASN A 54 -5.32 2.55 -4.52
CA ASN A 54 -5.82 2.66 -5.90
C ASN A 54 -7.34 2.95 -5.93
N THR A 55 -8.12 2.31 -5.07
CA THR A 55 -9.57 2.56 -4.94
C THR A 55 -9.84 4.01 -4.53
N ILE A 56 -9.15 4.51 -3.51
CA ILE A 56 -9.34 5.88 -3.01
C ILE A 56 -8.86 6.91 -4.05
N LEU A 57 -7.75 6.64 -4.74
CA LEU A 57 -7.30 7.48 -5.86
C LEU A 57 -8.34 7.55 -6.98
N GLY A 58 -8.89 6.40 -7.38
CA GLY A 58 -9.96 6.35 -8.38
C GLY A 58 -11.19 7.16 -7.98
N LEU A 59 -11.64 7.03 -6.72
CA LEU A 59 -12.77 7.81 -6.20
C LEU A 59 -12.48 9.31 -6.18
N SER A 60 -11.27 9.71 -5.78
CA SER A 60 -10.86 11.12 -5.82
C SER A 60 -10.86 11.67 -7.25
N CYS A 61 -10.35 10.92 -8.23
CA CYS A 61 -10.41 11.30 -9.66
C CYS A 61 -11.85 11.45 -10.17
N LEU A 62 -12.82 10.75 -9.58
CA LEU A 62 -14.25 10.89 -9.88
C LEU A 62 -14.91 12.04 -9.10
N GLY A 63 -14.14 12.81 -8.32
CA GLY A 63 -14.64 13.97 -7.59
C GLY A 63 -15.18 13.68 -6.19
N ALA A 64 -15.01 12.48 -5.66
CA ALA A 64 -15.39 12.18 -4.28
C ALA A 64 -14.40 12.81 -3.29
N ALA A 65 -14.91 13.31 -2.15
CA ALA A 65 -14.07 13.70 -1.02
C ALA A 65 -13.55 12.43 -0.32
N THR A 66 -12.24 12.22 -0.33
CA THR A 66 -11.61 11.00 0.14
C THR A 66 -10.52 11.27 1.18
N GLY A 67 -10.27 10.30 2.05
CA GLY A 67 -9.17 10.27 3.00
C GLY A 67 -8.54 8.88 3.05
N PHE A 68 -7.30 8.80 3.46
CA PHE A 68 -6.56 7.54 3.54
C PHE A 68 -5.90 7.38 4.91
N ILE A 69 -6.30 6.31 5.62
CA ILE A 69 -5.68 5.91 6.89
C ILE A 69 -4.69 4.79 6.59
N GLY A 70 -3.48 4.91 7.09
CA GLY A 70 -2.44 3.90 6.91
C GLY A 70 -1.18 4.25 7.70
N LYS A 71 -0.11 3.47 7.47
CA LYS A 71 1.18 3.69 8.11
C LYS A 71 2.30 3.58 7.09
N VAL A 72 3.25 4.52 7.14
CA VAL A 72 4.45 4.54 6.30
C VAL A 72 5.69 4.78 7.14
N GLY A 73 6.85 4.45 6.62
CA GLY A 73 8.13 4.79 7.22
C GLY A 73 8.46 6.28 7.07
N ASN A 74 9.41 6.75 7.87
CA ASN A 74 9.99 8.07 7.72
C ASN A 74 11.12 8.04 6.67
N ASP A 75 10.77 7.67 5.43
CA ASP A 75 11.67 7.46 4.30
C ASP A 75 11.12 8.11 3.01
N ASP A 76 11.91 8.04 1.93
CA ASP A 76 11.54 8.64 0.64
C ASP A 76 10.25 8.04 0.05
N TYR A 77 9.98 6.76 0.26
CA TYR A 77 8.74 6.11 -0.19
C TYR A 77 7.52 6.59 0.60
N GLY A 78 7.67 6.76 1.92
CA GLY A 78 6.62 7.34 2.76
C GLY A 78 6.31 8.78 2.37
N LYS A 79 7.34 9.59 2.13
CA LYS A 79 7.20 10.94 1.62
C LYS A 79 6.50 10.96 0.25
N PHE A 80 6.97 10.14 -0.70
CA PHE A 80 6.36 10.02 -2.03
C PHE A 80 4.87 9.67 -1.94
N PHE A 81 4.51 8.69 -1.10
CA PHE A 81 3.11 8.27 -0.93
C PHE A 81 2.24 9.42 -0.43
N ARG A 82 2.68 10.14 0.62
CA ARG A 82 1.94 11.26 1.21
C ARG A 82 1.82 12.44 0.25
N GLU A 83 2.88 12.80 -0.47
CA GLU A 83 2.84 13.84 -1.50
C GLU A 83 1.84 13.49 -2.61
N ASN A 84 1.74 12.20 -2.98
CA ASN A 84 0.77 11.75 -3.97
C ASN A 84 -0.68 11.87 -3.46
N LEU A 85 -0.96 11.55 -2.19
CA LEU A 85 -2.27 11.79 -1.58
C LEU A 85 -2.65 13.28 -1.69
N GLN A 86 -1.77 14.18 -1.27
CA GLN A 86 -2.00 15.62 -1.30
C GLN A 86 -2.23 16.14 -2.73
N LYS A 87 -1.41 15.69 -3.69
CA LYS A 87 -1.52 16.06 -5.11
C LYS A 87 -2.87 15.67 -5.71
N ASN A 88 -3.48 14.61 -5.21
CA ASN A 88 -4.77 14.11 -5.66
C ASN A 88 -5.94 14.52 -4.74
N ASN A 89 -5.76 15.52 -3.87
CA ASN A 89 -6.78 16.02 -2.94
C ASN A 89 -7.35 14.93 -2.01
N ILE A 90 -6.55 13.94 -1.66
CA ILE A 90 -6.90 12.90 -0.68
C ILE A 90 -6.42 13.37 0.68
N GLU A 91 -7.29 13.39 1.69
CA GLU A 91 -6.91 13.77 3.05
C GLU A 91 -5.91 12.77 3.62
N ASP A 92 -4.74 13.28 4.00
CA ASP A 92 -3.63 12.50 4.54
C ASP A 92 -3.85 12.22 6.04
N LYS A 93 -4.25 10.99 6.37
CA LYS A 93 -4.36 10.47 7.74
C LYS A 93 -3.32 9.37 7.99
N ILE A 94 -2.15 9.51 7.35
CA ILE A 94 -1.04 8.57 7.45
C ILE A 94 -0.29 8.80 8.76
N LEU A 95 -0.01 7.70 9.44
CA LEU A 95 0.85 7.62 10.61
C LEU A 95 2.27 7.23 10.21
N LEU A 96 3.24 7.65 11.01
CA LEU A 96 4.64 7.29 10.82
C LEU A 96 5.01 6.07 11.66
N SER A 97 5.93 5.28 11.13
CA SER A 97 6.53 4.10 11.77
C SER A 97 8.05 4.18 11.72
N ASP A 98 8.72 3.53 12.66
CA ASP A 98 10.17 3.34 12.65
C ASP A 98 10.61 2.28 11.62
N LEU A 99 9.68 1.43 11.14
CA LEU A 99 9.96 0.50 10.05
C LEU A 99 9.91 1.21 8.69
N PRO A 100 10.69 0.73 7.71
CA PRO A 100 10.61 1.24 6.33
C PRO A 100 9.21 1.11 5.74
N SER A 101 8.88 2.02 4.83
CA SER A 101 7.62 1.97 4.08
C SER A 101 7.44 0.65 3.34
N GLY A 102 6.20 0.21 3.23
CA GLY A 102 5.87 -0.96 2.43
C GLY A 102 6.10 -0.72 0.93
N VAL A 103 6.70 -1.70 0.27
CA VAL A 103 7.09 -1.66 -1.15
C VAL A 103 6.59 -2.90 -1.87
N ALA A 104 5.97 -2.72 -3.03
CA ALA A 104 5.71 -3.78 -3.97
C ALA A 104 6.69 -3.67 -5.14
N SER A 105 7.72 -4.51 -5.14
CA SER A 105 8.65 -4.65 -6.26
C SER A 105 7.95 -5.38 -7.40
N THR A 106 7.63 -4.65 -8.45
CA THR A 106 6.80 -5.13 -9.56
C THR A 106 7.66 -5.36 -10.80
N PHE A 107 7.77 -6.61 -11.20
CA PHE A 107 8.47 -7.03 -12.40
C PHE A 107 7.48 -7.22 -13.54
N ILE A 108 7.71 -6.54 -14.66
CA ILE A 108 6.87 -6.63 -15.86
C ILE A 108 7.62 -7.48 -16.88
N SER A 109 7.14 -8.69 -17.12
CA SER A 109 7.68 -9.60 -18.14
C SER A 109 7.45 -9.07 -19.56
N PRO A 110 8.18 -9.53 -20.59
CA PRO A 110 7.99 -9.09 -21.98
C PRO A 110 6.56 -9.29 -22.50
N GLY A 111 5.84 -10.28 -21.97
CA GLY A 111 4.42 -10.52 -22.28
C GLY A 111 3.42 -9.61 -21.55
N GLY A 112 3.90 -8.69 -20.69
CA GLY A 112 3.06 -7.77 -19.92
C GLY A 112 2.56 -8.36 -18.58
N GLU A 113 2.90 -9.60 -18.26
CA GLU A 113 2.58 -10.23 -16.98
C GLU A 113 3.35 -9.56 -15.84
N ARG A 114 2.68 -9.39 -14.70
CA ARG A 114 3.27 -8.75 -13.51
C ARG A 114 3.54 -9.80 -12.45
N THR A 115 4.75 -9.74 -11.89
CA THR A 115 5.17 -10.54 -10.74
C THR A 115 5.56 -9.60 -9.62
N PHE A 116 5.12 -9.91 -8.39
CA PHE A 116 5.31 -9.00 -7.26
C PHE A 116 6.11 -9.68 -6.15
N GLY A 117 7.15 -8.98 -5.68
CA GLY A 117 7.75 -9.21 -4.38
C GLY A 117 7.30 -8.09 -3.43
N THR A 118 6.42 -8.41 -2.50
CA THR A 118 5.76 -7.41 -1.65
C THR A 118 6.31 -7.44 -0.23
N TYR A 119 7.01 -6.38 0.16
CA TYR A 119 7.42 -6.11 1.53
C TYR A 119 6.38 -5.19 2.18
N LEU A 120 5.73 -5.65 3.25
CA LEU A 120 4.68 -4.87 3.91
C LEU A 120 5.22 -3.72 4.76
N GLY A 121 6.36 -3.91 5.41
CA GLY A 121 7.02 -2.88 6.22
C GLY A 121 6.09 -2.19 7.19
N ALA A 122 6.17 -0.87 7.26
CA ALA A 122 5.35 -0.01 8.09
C ALA A 122 3.84 -0.26 7.96
N ALA A 123 3.36 -0.63 6.75
CA ALA A 123 1.94 -0.86 6.52
C ALA A 123 1.37 -2.01 7.36
N SER A 124 2.19 -3.01 7.72
CA SER A 124 1.80 -4.12 8.58
C SER A 124 1.76 -3.77 10.08
N THR A 125 2.11 -2.56 10.46
CA THR A 125 2.20 -2.13 11.87
C THR A 125 1.04 -1.25 12.31
N LEU A 126 0.04 -1.03 11.47
CA LEU A 126 -1.18 -0.34 11.88
C LEU A 126 -1.94 -1.21 12.89
N ARG A 127 -2.31 -0.64 14.03
CA ARG A 127 -2.97 -1.34 15.15
C ARG A 127 -4.22 -0.60 15.61
N ALA A 128 -5.02 -1.26 16.43
CA ALA A 128 -6.24 -0.71 17.00
C ALA A 128 -6.02 0.60 17.78
N GLU A 129 -4.91 0.68 18.54
CA GLU A 129 -4.54 1.86 19.32
C GLU A 129 -4.14 3.08 18.48
N ASP A 130 -3.74 2.86 17.24
CA ASP A 130 -3.41 3.93 16.29
C ASP A 130 -4.66 4.69 15.81
N LEU A 131 -5.85 4.09 15.95
CA LEU A 131 -7.11 4.61 15.43
C LEU A 131 -7.84 5.49 16.43
N SER A 132 -8.18 6.71 16.02
CA SER A 132 -8.98 7.66 16.80
C SER A 132 -10.28 8.03 16.07
N LEU A 133 -11.30 8.45 16.81
CA LEU A 133 -12.59 8.85 16.23
C LEU A 133 -12.47 9.98 15.23
N ASP A 134 -11.53 10.89 15.44
CA ASP A 134 -11.33 12.06 14.57
C ASP A 134 -10.89 11.66 13.14
N MET A 135 -10.27 10.49 12.96
CA MET A 135 -9.90 9.99 11.64
C MET A 135 -11.11 9.64 10.77
N PHE A 136 -12.28 9.41 11.38
CA PHE A 136 -13.49 8.97 10.70
C PHE A 136 -14.52 10.08 10.50
N LYS A 137 -14.39 11.21 11.18
CA LYS A 137 -15.35 12.32 11.08
C LYS A 137 -15.36 12.96 9.70
N GLY A 138 -16.57 13.32 9.24
CA GLY A 138 -16.77 14.04 7.97
C GLY A 138 -16.87 13.14 6.74
N TYR A 139 -16.89 11.82 6.90
CA TYR A 139 -17.08 10.86 5.81
C TYR A 139 -18.42 10.15 5.92
N ALA A 140 -18.91 9.64 4.79
CA ALA A 140 -20.12 8.84 4.73
C ALA A 140 -19.83 7.32 4.78
N TYR A 141 -18.64 6.92 4.31
CA TYR A 141 -18.27 5.52 4.15
C TYR A 141 -16.88 5.25 4.71
N LEU A 142 -16.70 4.06 5.31
CA LEU A 142 -15.41 3.43 5.55
C LEU A 142 -15.26 2.26 4.58
N TYR A 143 -14.22 2.28 3.75
CA TYR A 143 -13.86 1.18 2.86
C TYR A 143 -12.72 0.37 3.47
N ILE A 144 -12.88 -0.94 3.56
CA ILE A 144 -11.91 -1.88 4.13
C ILE A 144 -11.65 -2.98 3.12
N GLU A 145 -10.37 -3.27 2.87
CA GLU A 145 -9.94 -4.41 2.07
C GLU A 145 -10.02 -5.71 2.89
N GLY A 146 -10.59 -6.76 2.30
CA GLY A 146 -10.85 -8.02 3.00
C GLY A 146 -9.61 -8.70 3.56
N TYR A 147 -8.43 -8.56 2.94
CA TYR A 147 -7.20 -9.14 3.47
C TYR A 147 -6.74 -8.51 4.81
N LEU A 148 -7.26 -7.34 5.19
CA LEU A 148 -6.97 -6.72 6.49
C LEU A 148 -7.69 -7.41 7.65
N VAL A 149 -8.69 -8.26 7.39
CA VAL A 149 -9.46 -8.96 8.45
C VAL A 149 -8.61 -9.94 9.28
N GLN A 150 -7.38 -10.21 8.87
CA GLN A 150 -6.44 -11.02 9.66
C GLN A 150 -6.06 -10.34 10.99
N ASP A 151 -6.09 -9.00 11.07
CA ASP A 151 -5.96 -8.24 12.32
C ASP A 151 -7.36 -7.87 12.83
N HIS A 152 -7.97 -8.82 13.57
CA HIS A 152 -9.33 -8.68 14.08
C HIS A 152 -9.48 -7.46 14.99
N ASP A 153 -8.52 -7.20 15.87
CA ASP A 153 -8.64 -6.10 16.84
C ASP A 153 -8.63 -4.75 16.12
N MET A 154 -7.73 -4.57 15.13
CA MET A 154 -7.67 -3.37 14.32
C MET A 154 -8.98 -3.15 13.54
N ILE A 155 -9.49 -4.19 12.86
CA ILE A 155 -10.73 -4.12 12.09
C ILE A 155 -11.94 -3.83 12.98
N LEU A 156 -12.09 -4.52 14.11
CA LEU A 156 -13.19 -4.28 15.04
C LEU A 156 -13.15 -2.86 15.60
N ARG A 157 -11.95 -2.35 15.90
CA ARG A 157 -11.78 -0.96 16.34
C ARG A 157 -12.16 0.03 15.23
N ALA A 158 -11.72 -0.19 14.00
CA ALA A 158 -12.07 0.66 12.85
C ALA A 158 -13.59 0.70 12.63
N ILE A 159 -14.23 -0.46 12.60
CA ILE A 159 -15.70 -0.58 12.44
C ILE A 159 -16.44 0.14 13.56
N LYS A 160 -16.01 -0.04 14.82
CA LYS A 160 -16.62 0.62 15.97
C LYS A 160 -16.56 2.14 15.85
N LEU A 161 -15.37 2.68 15.56
CA LEU A 161 -15.16 4.13 15.40
C LEU A 161 -15.93 4.70 14.22
N ALA A 162 -15.97 3.97 13.08
CA ALA A 162 -16.73 4.38 11.91
C ALA A 162 -18.24 4.45 12.22
N LYS A 163 -18.80 3.44 12.91
CA LYS A 163 -20.20 3.45 13.33
C LYS A 163 -20.52 4.58 14.31
N GLU A 164 -19.61 4.85 15.25
CA GLU A 164 -19.72 5.96 16.20
C GLU A 164 -19.72 7.32 15.46
N ALA A 165 -18.93 7.44 14.39
CA ALA A 165 -18.92 8.62 13.51
C ALA A 165 -20.07 8.65 12.50
N GLY A 166 -20.95 7.64 12.45
CA GLY A 166 -22.11 7.56 11.56
C GLY A 166 -21.82 7.05 10.14
N LEU A 167 -20.66 6.41 9.90
CA LEU A 167 -20.28 5.92 8.58
C LEU A 167 -20.94 4.57 8.25
N GLN A 168 -21.19 4.36 6.98
CA GLN A 168 -21.50 3.04 6.42
C GLN A 168 -20.18 2.27 6.17
N ILE A 169 -20.24 0.95 6.27
CA ILE A 169 -19.07 0.08 6.09
C ILE A 169 -19.16 -0.61 4.73
N CYS A 170 -18.11 -0.48 3.93
CA CYS A 170 -17.90 -1.24 2.70
C CYS A 170 -16.70 -2.17 2.92
N LEU A 171 -16.90 -3.45 2.67
CA LEU A 171 -15.87 -4.49 2.74
C LEU A 171 -15.76 -5.14 1.37
N ASP A 172 -14.55 -5.20 0.83
CA ASP A 172 -14.24 -5.89 -0.43
C ASP A 172 -13.61 -7.25 -0.14
#